data_dda139a08309bfe6049945c4e363e6db
#
_entry.id   dda139a08309bfe6049945c4e363e6db
#
_cell.length_a   1.000
_cell.length_b   1.000
_cell.length_c   1.000
_cell.angle_alpha   90.00
_cell.angle_beta   90.00
_cell.angle_gamma   90.00
#
_symmetry.space_group_name_H-M   'P 1'
#
loop_
_entity.id
_entity.type
_entity.pdbx_description
1 polymer ?
#
loop_
_entity_poly.entity_id
_entity_poly.type
_entity_poly.pdbx_seq_one_letter_code
_entity_poly.pdbx_strand_id
1 'polypeptide(L)'
;WMVLSGNKRIAKDYIEGINMLSNMRLCSNVPAQSIVQTALWGHQSVDSYTVPGGRIYEQREYIYQALTDIPGITAVKPKAAFYIFPKIDVKRFNITDDVKFAYDLLTDKKLLIVQGSGFNWGQPDHFRIVYLPRIEVLEEAVGNLRDFLSYYRQ
;
A
#
# COMPACT_ATOMS: atom_id res chain seq x y z
N TRP A 1 -9.92 -20.22 4.98
CA TRP A 1 -11.37 -20.43 5.08
C TRP A 1 -12.14 -19.28 4.44
N MET A 2 -13.39 -19.55 4.10
CA MET A 2 -14.30 -18.53 3.58
C MET A 2 -15.64 -18.66 4.29
N VAL A 3 -16.22 -17.52 4.68
CA VAL A 3 -17.55 -17.44 5.28
C VAL A 3 -18.44 -16.59 4.39
N LEU A 4 -19.57 -17.11 3.98
CA LEU A 4 -20.55 -16.42 3.15
C LEU A 4 -21.75 -16.02 4.01
N SER A 5 -22.03 -14.71 4.08
CA SER A 5 -23.15 -14.15 4.86
C SER A 5 -24.03 -13.25 3.99
N GLY A 6 -25.18 -12.82 4.54
CA GLY A 6 -26.14 -11.96 3.84
C GLY A 6 -27.15 -12.71 2.99
N ASN A 7 -27.79 -12.01 2.04
CA ASN A 7 -28.83 -12.57 1.18
C ASN A 7 -28.23 -13.46 0.09
N LYS A 8 -28.14 -14.76 0.36
CA LYS A 8 -27.54 -15.74 -0.54
C LYS A 8 -28.31 -15.96 -1.86
N ARG A 9 -29.57 -15.53 -1.93
CA ARG A 9 -30.39 -15.71 -3.15
C ARG A 9 -29.88 -14.91 -4.32
N ILE A 10 -29.27 -13.73 -4.06
CA ILE A 10 -28.75 -12.83 -5.09
C ILE A 10 -27.52 -13.43 -5.77
N ALA A 11 -26.75 -14.25 -5.05
CA ALA A 11 -25.47 -14.79 -5.51
C ALA A 11 -25.47 -16.33 -5.53
N LYS A 12 -26.66 -16.96 -5.76
CA LYS A 12 -26.83 -18.42 -5.69
C LYS A 12 -25.82 -19.17 -6.58
N ASP A 13 -25.74 -18.80 -7.84
CA ASP A 13 -24.88 -19.47 -8.82
C ASP A 13 -23.39 -19.30 -8.51
N TYR A 14 -23.03 -18.10 -7.99
CA TYR A 14 -21.65 -17.84 -7.53
C TYR A 14 -21.28 -18.72 -6.31
N ILE A 15 -22.20 -18.86 -5.36
CA ILE A 15 -22.01 -19.72 -4.18
C ILE A 15 -21.89 -21.19 -4.60
N GLU A 16 -22.71 -21.62 -5.56
CA GLU A 16 -22.64 -22.97 -6.11
C GLU A 16 -21.30 -23.24 -6.81
N GLY A 17 -20.80 -22.29 -7.57
CA GLY A 17 -19.45 -22.34 -8.16
C GLY A 17 -18.35 -22.47 -7.12
N ILE A 18 -18.42 -21.72 -6.01
CA ILE A 18 -17.49 -21.85 -4.88
C ILE A 18 -17.56 -23.24 -4.26
N ASN A 19 -18.77 -23.78 -4.05
CA ASN A 19 -18.95 -25.12 -3.51
C ASN A 19 -18.37 -26.20 -4.44
N MET A 20 -18.56 -26.06 -5.75
CA MET A 20 -17.95 -26.99 -6.72
C MET A 20 -16.42 -26.96 -6.65
N LEU A 21 -15.81 -25.77 -6.60
CA LEU A 21 -14.35 -25.63 -6.45
C LEU A 21 -13.87 -26.24 -5.13
N SER A 22 -14.61 -26.04 -4.05
CA SER A 22 -14.30 -26.66 -2.75
C SER A 22 -14.34 -28.19 -2.83
N ASN A 23 -15.35 -28.75 -3.50
CA ASN A 23 -15.50 -30.19 -3.69
C ASN A 23 -14.37 -30.79 -4.56
N MET A 24 -13.85 -30.06 -5.53
CA MET A 24 -12.68 -30.50 -6.32
C MET A 24 -11.43 -30.66 -5.46
N ARG A 25 -11.27 -29.86 -4.40
CA ARG A 25 -10.18 -29.97 -3.45
C ARG A 25 -10.31 -31.19 -2.52
N LEU A 26 -11.51 -31.61 -2.18
CA LEU A 26 -11.91 -32.68 -1.24
C LEU A 26 -11.50 -32.39 0.21
N CYS A 27 -10.22 -32.49 0.54
CA CYS A 27 -9.71 -32.34 1.90
C CYS A 27 -8.88 -31.07 2.07
N SER A 28 -9.14 -30.31 3.12
CA SER A 28 -8.31 -29.18 3.52
C SER A 28 -6.97 -29.67 4.12
N ASN A 29 -5.97 -28.81 4.06
CA ASN A 29 -4.67 -29.08 4.64
C ASN A 29 -4.78 -29.21 6.18
N VAL A 30 -4.54 -30.39 6.72
CA VAL A 30 -4.68 -30.69 8.16
C VAL A 30 -3.74 -29.87 9.03
N PRO A 31 -2.44 -29.71 8.72
CA PRO A 31 -1.55 -28.83 9.48
C PRO A 31 -2.08 -27.38 9.53
N ALA A 32 -2.60 -26.85 8.41
CA ALA A 32 -3.18 -25.51 8.39
C ALA A 32 -4.42 -25.40 9.28
N GLN A 33 -5.26 -26.43 9.34
CA GLN A 33 -6.42 -26.45 10.25
C GLN A 33 -6.02 -26.44 11.73
N SER A 34 -4.95 -27.18 12.10
CA SER A 34 -4.50 -27.25 13.49
C SER A 34 -3.95 -25.93 14.04
N ILE A 35 -3.48 -25.02 13.18
CA ILE A 35 -2.97 -23.71 13.60
C ILE A 35 -4.02 -22.60 13.60
N VAL A 36 -5.23 -22.82 13.08
CA VAL A 36 -6.27 -21.77 12.95
C VAL A 36 -6.58 -21.11 14.28
N GLN A 37 -6.75 -21.89 15.36
CA GLN A 37 -7.04 -21.34 16.68
C GLN A 37 -5.88 -20.46 17.18
N THR A 38 -4.65 -20.91 17.06
CA THR A 38 -3.47 -20.13 17.43
C THR A 38 -3.33 -18.87 16.58
N ALA A 39 -3.59 -18.96 15.27
CA ALA A 39 -3.53 -17.83 14.35
C ALA A 39 -4.57 -16.76 14.64
N LEU A 40 -5.75 -17.14 15.17
CA LEU A 40 -6.84 -16.21 15.45
C LEU A 40 -6.84 -15.67 16.89
N TRP A 41 -6.46 -16.48 17.87
CA TRP A 41 -6.54 -16.15 19.31
C TRP A 41 -5.23 -16.31 20.08
N GLY A 42 -4.18 -16.81 19.43
CA GLY A 42 -2.86 -16.86 20.04
C GLY A 42 -2.17 -15.50 20.07
N HIS A 43 -0.91 -15.49 20.45
CA HIS A 43 -0.09 -14.29 20.42
C HIS A 43 0.01 -13.70 19.01
N GLN A 44 -0.41 -12.45 18.86
CA GLN A 44 -0.37 -11.72 17.60
C GLN A 44 0.87 -10.81 17.57
N SER A 45 1.95 -11.29 16.97
CA SER A 45 3.20 -10.50 16.85
C SER A 45 3.01 -9.19 16.11
N VAL A 46 2.02 -9.10 15.20
CA VAL A 46 1.69 -7.87 14.47
C VAL A 46 1.32 -6.70 15.39
N ASP A 47 0.74 -6.99 16.55
CA ASP A 47 0.35 -5.95 17.52
C ASP A 47 1.56 -5.14 17.99
N SER A 48 2.70 -5.81 18.22
CA SER A 48 3.93 -5.14 18.62
C SER A 48 4.52 -4.20 17.54
N TYR A 49 4.16 -4.40 16.29
CA TYR A 49 4.63 -3.55 15.19
C TYR A 49 3.76 -2.32 14.95
N THR A 50 2.51 -2.33 15.41
CA THR A 50 1.49 -1.32 15.08
C THR A 50 1.19 -0.35 16.22
N VAL A 51 1.72 -0.59 17.39
CA VAL A 51 1.62 0.32 18.56
C VAL A 51 2.77 1.34 18.58
N PRO A 52 2.65 2.46 19.32
CA PRO A 52 3.75 3.41 19.50
C PRO A 52 5.05 2.72 19.95
N GLY A 53 6.16 3.04 19.29
CA GLY A 53 7.45 2.35 19.46
C GLY A 53 7.60 1.10 18.57
N GLY A 54 6.53 0.63 17.94
CA GLY A 54 6.58 -0.47 16.99
C GLY A 54 7.07 -0.02 15.61
N ARG A 55 7.78 -0.90 14.93
CA ARG A 55 8.46 -0.61 13.67
C ARG A 55 7.52 0.00 12.60
N ILE A 56 6.36 -0.59 12.38
CA ILE A 56 5.41 -0.11 11.35
C ILE A 56 4.79 1.22 11.75
N TYR A 57 4.53 1.39 13.05
CA TYR A 57 4.03 2.65 13.59
C TYR A 57 5.01 3.79 13.32
N GLU A 58 6.28 3.63 13.70
CA GLU A 58 7.30 4.67 13.55
C GLU A 58 7.57 4.99 12.07
N GLN A 59 7.65 3.98 11.22
CA GLN A 59 7.81 4.17 9.77
C GLN A 59 6.62 4.91 9.15
N ARG A 60 5.39 4.64 9.60
CA ARG A 60 4.18 5.34 9.16
C ARG A 60 4.19 6.81 9.59
N GLU A 61 4.51 7.07 10.85
CA GLU A 61 4.58 8.45 11.36
C GLU A 61 5.62 9.26 10.58
N TYR A 62 6.80 8.67 10.43
CA TYR A 62 7.90 9.31 9.70
C TYR A 62 7.53 9.61 8.25
N ILE A 63 7.10 8.61 7.47
CA ILE A 63 6.84 8.79 6.05
C ILE A 63 5.69 9.77 5.79
N TYR A 64 4.64 9.74 6.61
CA TYR A 64 3.54 10.68 6.50
C TYR A 64 4.02 12.12 6.69
N GLN A 65 4.75 12.40 7.77
CA GLN A 65 5.27 13.73 8.06
C GLN A 65 6.26 14.18 6.99
N ALA A 66 7.24 13.34 6.68
CA ALA A 66 8.30 13.67 5.73
C ALA A 66 7.80 13.99 4.32
N LEU A 67 6.75 13.28 3.86
CA LEU A 67 6.12 13.57 2.56
C LEU A 67 5.27 14.84 2.58
N THR A 68 4.49 15.06 3.64
CA THR A 68 3.64 16.25 3.74
C THR A 68 4.42 17.54 3.97
N ASP A 69 5.68 17.43 4.43
CA ASP A 69 6.62 18.55 4.53
C ASP A 69 7.22 18.96 3.16
N ILE A 70 6.97 18.19 2.09
CA ILE A 70 7.40 18.57 0.74
C ILE A 70 6.34 19.49 0.11
N PRO A 71 6.69 20.73 -0.26
CA PRO A 71 5.74 21.64 -0.88
C PRO A 71 5.15 21.10 -2.19
N GLY A 72 3.83 20.92 -2.23
CA GLY A 72 3.13 20.36 -3.38
C GLY A 72 2.80 18.86 -3.22
N ILE A 73 3.10 18.26 -2.06
CA ILE A 73 2.63 16.92 -1.72
C ILE A 73 1.65 16.99 -0.56
N THR A 74 0.56 16.26 -0.68
CA THR A 74 -0.41 16.02 0.39
C THR A 74 -0.71 14.53 0.50
N ALA A 75 -1.12 14.07 1.67
CA ALA A 75 -1.46 12.66 1.85
C ALA A 75 -2.52 12.48 2.93
N VAL A 76 -3.31 11.42 2.80
CA VAL A 76 -4.13 10.91 3.90
C VAL A 76 -3.27 9.96 4.72
N LYS A 77 -3.23 10.16 6.05
CA LYS A 77 -2.46 9.29 6.94
C LYS A 77 -3.01 7.87 6.91
N PRO A 78 -2.18 6.86 6.58
CA PRO A 78 -2.64 5.47 6.53
C PRO A 78 -3.11 4.98 7.90
N LYS A 79 -4.24 4.25 7.93
CA LYS A 79 -4.78 3.62 9.14
C LYS A 79 -4.46 2.14 9.24
N ALA A 80 -4.07 1.51 8.12
CA ALA A 80 -3.78 0.09 8.02
C ALA A 80 -2.76 -0.16 6.90
N ALA A 81 -2.28 -1.41 6.81
CA ALA A 81 -1.27 -1.86 5.87
C ALA A 81 0.05 -1.06 6.01
N PHE A 82 0.82 -1.00 4.94
CA PHE A 82 2.16 -0.37 4.89
C PHE A 82 2.34 0.42 3.57
N TYR A 83 1.24 1.00 3.09
CA TYR A 83 1.21 1.81 1.88
C TYR A 83 0.73 3.22 2.21
N ILE A 84 1.34 4.22 1.57
CA ILE A 84 0.84 5.58 1.53
C ILE A 84 0.60 5.97 0.07
N PHE A 85 -0.47 6.73 -0.20
CA PHE A 85 -0.89 7.15 -1.53
C PHE A 85 -0.97 8.67 -1.60
N PRO A 86 0.20 9.34 -1.72
CA PRO A 86 0.27 10.80 -1.74
C PRO A 86 -0.30 11.36 -3.03
N LYS A 87 -0.87 12.55 -2.89
CA LYS A 87 -1.26 13.42 -3.98
C LYS A 87 -0.17 14.45 -4.25
N ILE A 88 0.17 14.65 -5.53
CA ILE A 88 1.11 15.66 -6.00
C ILE A 88 0.38 16.79 -6.73
N ASP A 89 0.80 18.03 -6.52
CA ASP A 89 0.27 19.19 -7.23
C ASP A 89 0.75 19.19 -8.69
N VAL A 90 -0.08 18.65 -9.57
CA VAL A 90 0.20 18.53 -11.00
C VAL A 90 0.45 19.87 -11.69
N LYS A 91 -0.16 20.95 -11.21
CA LYS A 91 0.03 22.29 -11.78
C LYS A 91 1.40 22.85 -11.41
N ARG A 92 1.82 22.64 -10.16
CA ARG A 92 3.12 23.10 -9.66
C ARG A 92 4.27 22.44 -10.42
N PHE A 93 4.15 21.15 -10.73
CA PHE A 93 5.20 20.34 -11.36
C PHE A 93 4.95 20.09 -12.84
N ASN A 94 3.90 20.65 -13.41
CA ASN A 94 3.48 20.48 -14.80
C ASN A 94 3.30 19.02 -15.22
N ILE A 95 2.78 18.17 -14.30
CA ILE A 95 2.62 16.73 -14.52
C ILE A 95 1.35 16.49 -15.34
N THR A 96 1.50 15.83 -16.48
CA THR A 96 0.42 15.41 -17.36
C THR A 96 0.35 13.89 -17.52
N ASP A 97 1.44 13.19 -17.20
CA ASP A 97 1.61 11.74 -17.33
C ASP A 97 2.33 11.20 -16.07
N ASP A 98 1.62 10.44 -15.25
CA ASP A 98 2.16 9.87 -14.01
C ASP A 98 3.13 8.71 -14.26
N VAL A 99 3.03 8.01 -15.40
CA VAL A 99 4.00 6.98 -15.80
C VAL A 99 5.33 7.63 -16.13
N LYS A 100 5.30 8.72 -16.91
CA LYS A 100 6.49 9.49 -17.22
C LYS A 100 7.13 10.07 -15.96
N PHE A 101 6.34 10.62 -15.03
CA PHE A 101 6.82 11.11 -13.74
C PHE A 101 7.58 10.03 -12.96
N ALA A 102 7.00 8.83 -12.85
CA ALA A 102 7.62 7.70 -12.17
C ALA A 102 8.92 7.23 -12.87
N TYR A 103 8.92 7.23 -14.20
CA TYR A 103 10.09 6.86 -15.01
C TYR A 103 11.23 7.87 -14.87
N ASP A 104 10.92 9.17 -14.94
CA ASP A 104 11.91 10.23 -14.79
C ASP A 104 12.56 10.20 -13.40
N LEU A 105 11.76 10.01 -12.34
CA LEU A 105 12.25 9.85 -10.97
C LEU A 105 13.16 8.61 -10.82
N LEU A 106 12.76 7.49 -11.41
CA LEU A 106 13.57 6.27 -11.41
C LEU A 106 14.90 6.47 -12.13
N THR A 107 14.87 7.15 -13.27
CA THR A 107 16.06 7.34 -14.10
C THR A 107 17.07 8.30 -13.44
N ASP A 108 16.56 9.38 -12.85
CA ASP A 108 17.39 10.43 -12.23
C ASP A 108 17.86 10.02 -10.82
N LYS A 109 16.93 9.65 -9.93
CA LYS A 109 17.22 9.40 -8.50
C LYS A 109 17.32 7.93 -8.12
N LYS A 110 17.12 6.99 -9.06
CA LYS A 110 17.08 5.55 -8.79
C LYS A 110 15.99 5.19 -7.75
N LEU A 111 14.95 6.02 -7.67
CA LEU A 111 13.83 5.85 -6.75
C LEU A 111 12.61 5.32 -7.51
N LEU A 112 12.20 4.10 -7.19
CA LEU A 112 11.02 3.48 -7.79
C LEU A 112 9.79 3.77 -6.93
N ILE A 113 8.80 4.37 -7.54
CA ILE A 113 7.44 4.52 -7.01
C ILE A 113 6.44 3.84 -7.94
N VAL A 114 5.21 3.66 -7.50
CA VAL A 114 4.16 3.13 -8.38
C VAL A 114 3.17 4.26 -8.69
N GLN A 115 3.00 4.55 -9.96
CA GLN A 115 2.09 5.58 -10.45
C GLN A 115 0.62 5.24 -10.12
N GLY A 116 -0.21 6.28 -9.96
CA GLY A 116 -1.63 6.13 -9.62
C GLY A 116 -2.44 5.38 -10.67
N SER A 117 -2.15 5.62 -11.97
CA SER A 117 -2.80 4.92 -13.09
C SER A 117 -2.63 3.40 -13.04
N GLY A 118 -1.56 2.90 -12.43
CA GLY A 118 -1.37 1.46 -12.15
C GLY A 118 -2.41 0.87 -11.19
N PHE A 119 -3.20 1.71 -10.52
CA PHE A 119 -4.34 1.34 -9.66
C PHE A 119 -5.68 1.82 -10.22
N ASN A 120 -5.76 2.06 -11.52
CA ASN A 120 -6.94 2.64 -12.19
C ASN A 120 -7.34 4.03 -11.64
N TRP A 121 -6.40 4.78 -11.08
CA TRP A 121 -6.63 6.15 -10.68
C TRP A 121 -6.73 7.05 -11.91
N GLY A 122 -7.82 7.78 -12.05
CA GLY A 122 -8.17 8.50 -13.29
C GLY A 122 -7.46 9.84 -13.49
N GLN A 123 -6.56 10.25 -12.59
CA GLN A 123 -5.82 11.52 -12.68
C GLN A 123 -4.32 11.26 -12.47
N PRO A 124 -3.42 12.02 -13.12
CA PRO A 124 -1.98 11.82 -13.00
C PRO A 124 -1.40 12.46 -11.71
N ASP A 125 -2.18 12.54 -10.64
CA ASP A 125 -1.88 13.32 -9.44
C ASP A 125 -1.61 12.46 -8.20
N HIS A 126 -1.50 11.14 -8.33
CA HIS A 126 -1.20 10.25 -7.20
C HIS A 126 -0.11 9.24 -7.54
N PHE A 127 0.60 8.82 -6.52
CA PHE A 127 1.56 7.70 -6.58
C PHE A 127 1.56 6.93 -5.26
N ARG A 128 2.04 5.69 -5.29
CA ARG A 128 2.13 4.85 -4.10
C ARG A 128 3.57 4.67 -3.65
N ILE A 129 3.77 4.77 -2.35
CA ILE A 129 5.01 4.38 -1.66
C ILE A 129 4.71 3.26 -0.67
N VAL A 130 5.65 2.31 -0.56
CA VAL A 130 5.69 1.28 0.49
C VAL A 130 6.64 1.75 1.59
N TYR A 131 6.19 1.82 2.84
CA TYR A 131 7.01 2.30 3.96
C TYR A 131 7.53 1.17 4.87
N LEU A 132 7.78 -0.01 4.29
CA LEU A 132 8.42 -1.13 5.00
C LEU A 132 9.93 -1.03 5.18
N PRO A 133 10.71 -0.30 4.35
CA PRO A 133 12.13 -0.12 4.59
C PRO A 133 12.40 0.55 5.94
N ARG A 134 13.62 0.39 6.47
CA ARG A 134 14.06 1.08 7.69
C ARG A 134 14.01 2.59 7.50
N ILE A 135 13.91 3.32 8.61
CA ILE A 135 13.77 4.79 8.59
C ILE A 135 14.90 5.45 7.82
N GLU A 136 16.12 4.99 7.96
CA GLU A 136 17.29 5.55 7.26
C GLU A 136 17.15 5.47 5.73
N VAL A 137 16.57 4.36 5.23
CA VAL A 137 16.29 4.19 3.79
C VAL A 137 15.14 5.08 3.35
N LEU A 138 14.12 5.26 4.20
CA LEU A 138 13.01 6.17 3.93
C LEU A 138 13.48 7.63 3.93
N GLU A 139 14.42 8.00 4.79
CA GLU A 139 15.05 9.33 4.83
C GLU A 139 15.78 9.63 3.51
N GLU A 140 16.59 8.69 3.04
CA GLU A 140 17.26 8.79 1.75
C GLU A 140 16.27 8.92 0.60
N ALA A 141 15.25 8.06 0.58
CA ALA A 141 14.22 8.06 -0.46
C ALA A 141 13.42 9.38 -0.51
N VAL A 142 13.01 9.89 0.65
CA VAL A 142 12.28 11.18 0.74
C VAL A 142 13.21 12.34 0.40
N GLY A 143 14.49 12.28 0.81
CA GLY A 143 15.50 13.25 0.44
C GLY A 143 15.67 13.33 -1.08
N ASN A 144 15.80 12.18 -1.75
CA ASN A 144 15.88 12.08 -3.20
C ASN A 144 14.64 12.61 -3.91
N LEU A 145 13.46 12.30 -3.39
CA LEU A 145 12.19 12.82 -3.92
C LEU A 145 12.10 14.34 -3.77
N ARG A 146 12.45 14.88 -2.61
CA ARG A 146 12.46 16.33 -2.33
C ARG A 146 13.42 17.04 -3.26
N ASP A 147 14.63 16.53 -3.42
CA ASP A 147 15.65 17.10 -4.31
C ASP A 147 15.14 17.08 -5.76
N PHE A 148 14.63 15.96 -6.24
CA PHE A 148 14.03 15.85 -7.57
C PHE A 148 12.93 16.89 -7.81
N LEU A 149 11.98 17.02 -6.89
CA LEU A 149 10.86 17.96 -7.00
C LEU A 149 11.27 19.43 -6.90
N SER A 150 12.49 19.72 -6.44
CA SER A 150 12.97 21.09 -6.37
C SER A 150 13.18 21.73 -7.75
N TYR A 151 13.56 20.93 -8.74
CA TYR A 151 13.83 21.37 -10.12
C TYR A 151 12.94 20.73 -11.18
N TYR A 152 12.28 19.61 -10.87
CA TYR A 152 11.49 18.85 -11.85
C TYR A 152 10.27 19.64 -12.35
N ARG A 153 10.12 19.63 -13.66
CA ARG A 153 8.91 20.02 -14.40
C ARG A 153 8.80 19.07 -15.59
N GLN A 154 7.60 18.48 -15.78
CA GLN A 154 7.36 17.54 -16.88
C GLN A 154 7.21 18.24 -18.23
#